data_7437075bfa5711614ce3d8072af6296d
#
_entry.id   7437075bfa5711614ce3d8072af6296d
#
_cell.length_a   1.000
_cell.length_b   1.000
_cell.length_c   1.000
_cell.angle_alpha   90.00
_cell.angle_beta   90.00
_cell.angle_gamma   90.00
#
_symmetry.space_group_name_H-M   'P 1'
#
loop_
_entity.id
_entity.type
_entity.pdbx_description
1 polymer ?
#
loop_
_entity_poly.entity_id
_entity_poly.type
_entity_poly.pdbx_seq_one_letter_code
_entity_poly.pdbx_strand_id
1 'polypeptide(L)'
;MTPAASPDVLAAAADAGAIARAGADAAEDERRLPDATVKALVEAGMMRLLVPSQYDGPGVDPMTFVAAVERIARDDGAAGWCTAIASSTSSMSLFLPEASARMIFGPHDLVTGGVFAPNGSGVAGDGGVRVTGRWQWGSGTQHCDWIVGGVRCDDDTFRLCWFPQDDVTFHDTWHTSGLRGTGSLDFSVEDAFVPDELTTQPGVARPVVDVALASFPMFALLGIGIAATALGVARRALDELVELAGAKRPQYASRSLAEQPYTHIELSRAEARVRSARSFLYDELSAAWEVADGGEPISVEGRVAIRLAALHATESAVAAVDAAYTLAGGSSVFSSNVLQRCLRDVHMATQHVMVAPKLHATLGRSLVGLDIDTSML
;
A
#
# COMPACT_ATOMS: atom_id res chain seq x y z
N MET A 1 19.13 15.09 -9.61
CA MET A 1 17.90 15.02 -10.44
C MET A 1 17.16 13.80 -9.97
N THR A 2 15.94 13.96 -9.44
CA THR A 2 15.10 12.81 -9.07
C THR A 2 14.92 11.93 -10.29
N PRO A 3 15.19 10.61 -10.23
CA PRO A 3 14.92 9.71 -11.36
C PRO A 3 13.45 9.85 -11.74
N ALA A 4 13.19 10.04 -13.02
CA ALA A 4 11.81 10.10 -13.50
C ALA A 4 11.22 8.69 -13.47
N ALA A 5 10.05 8.54 -12.82
CA ALA A 5 9.31 7.27 -12.83
C ALA A 5 9.10 6.77 -14.28
N SER A 6 9.12 5.45 -14.49
CA SER A 6 9.00 4.85 -15.83
C SER A 6 7.71 5.29 -16.53
N PRO A 7 7.78 6.01 -17.67
CA PRO A 7 6.58 6.52 -18.36
C PRO A 7 5.60 5.42 -18.77
N ASP A 8 6.10 4.27 -19.18
CA ASP A 8 5.27 3.14 -19.62
C ASP A 8 4.49 2.53 -18.46
N VAL A 9 5.11 2.39 -17.28
CA VAL A 9 4.45 1.92 -16.06
C VAL A 9 3.36 2.89 -15.63
N LEU A 10 3.61 4.20 -15.71
CA LEU A 10 2.62 5.21 -15.35
C LEU A 10 1.45 5.28 -16.34
N ALA A 11 1.68 5.05 -17.64
CA ALA A 11 0.62 4.95 -18.62
C ALA A 11 -0.26 3.73 -18.33
N ALA A 12 0.35 2.55 -18.11
CA ALA A 12 -0.37 1.34 -17.73
C ALA A 12 -1.17 1.50 -16.43
N ALA A 13 -0.60 2.17 -15.41
CA ALA A 13 -1.29 2.50 -14.17
C ALA A 13 -2.48 3.45 -14.41
N ALA A 14 -2.37 4.37 -15.38
CA ALA A 14 -3.48 5.27 -15.73
C ALA A 14 -4.64 4.52 -16.39
N ASP A 15 -4.34 3.60 -17.30
CA ASP A 15 -5.35 2.80 -18.00
C ASP A 15 -6.08 1.85 -17.04
N ALA A 16 -5.33 1.12 -16.21
CA ALA A 16 -5.90 0.26 -15.17
C ALA A 16 -6.71 1.07 -14.13
N GLY A 17 -6.23 2.25 -13.74
CA GLY A 17 -6.93 3.16 -12.85
C GLY A 17 -8.26 3.63 -13.41
N ALA A 18 -8.36 3.91 -14.71
CA ALA A 18 -9.62 4.29 -15.35
C ALA A 18 -10.68 3.17 -15.25
N ILE A 19 -10.27 1.91 -15.38
CA ILE A 19 -11.15 0.74 -15.20
C ILE A 19 -11.55 0.61 -13.72
N ALA A 20 -10.60 0.80 -12.79
CA ALA A 20 -10.89 0.79 -11.36
C ALA A 20 -11.91 1.89 -10.97
N ARG A 21 -11.77 3.11 -11.53
CA ARG A 21 -12.73 4.20 -11.35
C ARG A 21 -14.15 3.81 -11.78
N ALA A 22 -14.27 3.17 -12.94
CA ALA A 22 -15.55 2.73 -13.46
C ALA A 22 -16.20 1.64 -12.59
N GLY A 23 -15.39 0.80 -11.93
CA GLY A 23 -15.81 -0.26 -11.02
C GLY A 23 -15.94 0.15 -9.55
N ALA A 24 -15.65 1.40 -9.18
CA ALA A 24 -15.50 1.82 -7.79
C ALA A 24 -16.77 1.67 -6.93
N ASP A 25 -17.95 1.90 -7.49
CA ASP A 25 -19.21 1.71 -6.78
C ASP A 25 -19.50 0.23 -6.53
N ALA A 26 -19.24 -0.63 -7.53
CA ALA A 26 -19.36 -2.08 -7.36
C ALA A 26 -18.35 -2.60 -6.32
N ALA A 27 -17.10 -2.09 -6.34
CA ALA A 27 -16.10 -2.44 -5.32
C ALA A 27 -16.55 -2.07 -3.90
N GLU A 28 -17.20 -0.91 -3.74
CA GLU A 28 -17.77 -0.48 -2.46
C GLU A 28 -18.91 -1.40 -1.99
N ASP A 29 -19.82 -1.76 -2.88
CA ASP A 29 -21.00 -2.56 -2.57
C ASP A 29 -20.66 -4.03 -2.32
N GLU A 30 -19.84 -4.63 -3.18
CA GLU A 30 -19.40 -6.02 -3.09
C GLU A 30 -18.33 -6.26 -2.02
N ARG A 31 -17.71 -5.19 -1.50
CA ARG A 31 -16.61 -5.23 -0.53
C ARG A 31 -15.39 -6.02 -1.05
N ARG A 32 -15.16 -5.95 -2.34
CA ARG A 32 -14.00 -6.53 -3.06
C ARG A 32 -13.83 -5.82 -4.39
N LEU A 33 -12.64 -5.89 -4.98
CA LEU A 33 -12.46 -5.38 -6.33
C LEU A 33 -13.24 -6.26 -7.32
N PRO A 34 -13.98 -5.65 -8.28
CA PRO A 34 -14.60 -6.39 -9.37
C PRO A 34 -13.54 -7.12 -10.23
N ASP A 35 -13.90 -8.28 -10.77
CA ASP A 35 -12.99 -9.10 -11.58
C ASP A 35 -12.39 -8.33 -12.77
N ALA A 36 -13.15 -7.43 -13.38
CA ALA A 36 -12.64 -6.56 -14.46
C ALA A 36 -11.52 -5.62 -13.99
N THR A 37 -11.64 -5.09 -12.76
CA THR A 37 -10.60 -4.24 -12.14
C THR A 37 -9.36 -5.07 -11.83
N VAL A 38 -9.53 -6.24 -11.20
CA VAL A 38 -8.42 -7.15 -10.91
C VAL A 38 -7.68 -7.54 -12.19
N LYS A 39 -8.42 -7.97 -13.22
CA LYS A 39 -7.85 -8.32 -14.52
C LYS A 39 -7.03 -7.17 -15.10
N ALA A 40 -7.56 -5.96 -15.10
CA ALA A 40 -6.85 -4.79 -15.63
C ALA A 40 -5.56 -4.50 -14.88
N LEU A 41 -5.58 -4.59 -13.53
CA LEU A 41 -4.39 -4.41 -12.70
C LEU A 41 -3.34 -5.48 -12.93
N VAL A 42 -3.76 -6.75 -13.11
CA VAL A 42 -2.87 -7.88 -13.41
C VAL A 42 -2.22 -7.71 -14.78
N GLU A 43 -3.03 -7.49 -15.83
CA GLU A 43 -2.54 -7.31 -17.21
C GLU A 43 -1.58 -6.11 -17.35
N ALA A 44 -1.79 -5.06 -16.54
CA ALA A 44 -0.91 -3.90 -16.44
C ALA A 44 0.35 -4.13 -15.59
N GLY A 45 0.50 -5.31 -14.95
CA GLY A 45 1.63 -5.63 -14.06
C GLY A 45 1.61 -4.92 -12.71
N MET A 46 0.49 -4.28 -12.36
CA MET A 46 0.38 -3.44 -11.15
C MET A 46 0.40 -4.24 -9.84
N MET A 47 0.05 -5.53 -9.88
CA MET A 47 0.04 -6.39 -8.69
C MET A 47 1.42 -6.99 -8.35
N ARG A 48 2.45 -6.73 -9.19
CA ARG A 48 3.78 -7.34 -9.08
C ARG A 48 4.93 -6.39 -9.38
N LEU A 49 4.74 -5.08 -9.17
CA LEU A 49 5.70 -4.01 -9.53
C LEU A 49 7.12 -4.24 -8.99
N LEU A 50 7.25 -4.86 -7.81
CA LEU A 50 8.53 -5.09 -7.13
C LEU A 50 9.11 -6.49 -7.37
N VAL A 51 8.50 -7.31 -8.23
CA VAL A 51 9.11 -8.59 -8.69
C VAL A 51 10.29 -8.24 -9.60
N PRO A 52 11.50 -8.78 -9.34
CA PRO A 52 12.68 -8.47 -10.14
C PRO A 52 12.59 -9.08 -11.56
N SER A 53 13.34 -8.51 -12.49
CA SER A 53 13.38 -8.96 -13.90
C SER A 53 13.86 -10.42 -14.07
N GLN A 54 14.63 -10.95 -13.10
CA GLN A 54 15.03 -12.35 -13.05
C GLN A 54 13.85 -13.33 -12.95
N TYR A 55 12.71 -12.85 -12.49
CA TYR A 55 11.43 -13.59 -12.39
C TYR A 55 10.36 -12.96 -13.30
N ASP A 56 10.79 -12.39 -14.41
CA ASP A 56 9.93 -11.76 -15.43
C ASP A 56 9.01 -10.65 -14.87
N GLY A 57 9.45 -9.98 -13.79
CA GLY A 57 8.74 -8.86 -13.16
C GLY A 57 9.18 -7.50 -13.68
N PRO A 58 8.40 -6.43 -13.40
CA PRO A 58 8.76 -5.06 -13.75
C PRO A 58 10.01 -4.55 -13.03
N GLY A 59 10.26 -5.01 -11.79
CA GLY A 59 11.44 -4.66 -10.99
C GLY A 59 11.64 -3.15 -10.83
N VAL A 60 10.56 -2.41 -10.61
CA VAL A 60 10.62 -0.95 -10.57
C VAL A 60 11.29 -0.42 -9.30
N ASP A 61 11.85 0.78 -9.39
CA ASP A 61 12.37 1.51 -8.24
C ASP A 61 11.23 2.01 -7.32
N PRO A 62 11.51 2.37 -6.04
CA PRO A 62 10.50 2.81 -5.09
C PRO A 62 9.72 4.07 -5.50
N MET A 63 10.32 5.00 -6.27
CA MET A 63 9.63 6.20 -6.74
C MET A 63 8.61 5.85 -7.82
N THR A 64 8.96 4.97 -8.75
CA THR A 64 8.04 4.43 -9.76
C THR A 64 6.91 3.64 -9.12
N PHE A 65 7.20 2.80 -8.12
CA PHE A 65 6.19 2.08 -7.33
C PHE A 65 5.19 3.06 -6.68
N VAL A 66 5.67 4.05 -5.94
CA VAL A 66 4.84 5.08 -5.30
C VAL A 66 3.99 5.83 -6.33
N ALA A 67 4.59 6.23 -7.46
CA ALA A 67 3.89 6.97 -8.51
C ALA A 67 2.76 6.14 -9.17
N ALA A 68 2.98 4.85 -9.39
CA ALA A 68 1.96 3.95 -9.93
C ALA A 68 0.80 3.77 -8.94
N VAL A 69 1.10 3.55 -7.65
CA VAL A 69 0.09 3.43 -6.60
C VAL A 69 -0.71 4.72 -6.45
N GLU A 70 -0.05 5.90 -6.38
CA GLU A 70 -0.72 7.21 -6.35
C GLU A 70 -1.67 7.37 -7.53
N ARG A 71 -1.21 6.97 -8.74
CA ARG A 71 -2.01 7.13 -9.96
C ARG A 71 -3.28 6.28 -9.92
N ILE A 72 -3.19 5.03 -9.48
CA ILE A 72 -4.35 4.14 -9.34
C ILE A 72 -5.27 4.63 -8.20
N ALA A 73 -4.70 4.99 -7.04
CA ALA A 73 -5.46 5.43 -5.87
C ALA A 73 -6.23 6.75 -6.10
N ARG A 74 -5.76 7.61 -7.02
CA ARG A 74 -6.50 8.79 -7.48
C ARG A 74 -7.80 8.40 -8.19
N ASP A 75 -7.84 7.26 -8.83
CA ASP A 75 -9.02 6.75 -9.52
C ASP A 75 -9.91 5.94 -8.57
N ASP A 76 -9.31 5.01 -7.80
CA ASP A 76 -9.98 4.25 -6.75
C ASP A 76 -9.01 3.91 -5.60
N GLY A 77 -9.35 4.32 -4.37
CA GLY A 77 -8.51 4.12 -3.19
C GLY A 77 -8.31 2.64 -2.84
N ALA A 78 -9.33 1.80 -3.03
CA ALA A 78 -9.24 0.37 -2.75
C ALA A 78 -8.34 -0.35 -3.75
N ALA A 79 -8.43 -0.01 -5.04
CA ALA A 79 -7.55 -0.55 -6.07
C ALA A 79 -6.08 -0.12 -5.84
N GLY A 80 -5.84 1.15 -5.49
CA GLY A 80 -4.51 1.63 -5.12
C GLY A 80 -3.94 0.88 -3.91
N TRP A 81 -4.76 0.65 -2.89
CA TRP A 81 -4.39 -0.13 -1.72
C TRP A 81 -4.02 -1.57 -2.06
N CYS A 82 -4.86 -2.28 -2.82
CA CYS A 82 -4.58 -3.66 -3.24
C CYS A 82 -3.29 -3.73 -4.07
N THR A 83 -3.06 -2.77 -4.98
CA THR A 83 -1.81 -2.65 -5.73
C THR A 83 -0.60 -2.48 -4.80
N ALA A 84 -0.70 -1.59 -3.80
CA ALA A 84 0.37 -1.35 -2.84
C ALA A 84 0.70 -2.62 -2.03
N ILE A 85 -0.31 -3.32 -1.53
CA ILE A 85 -0.13 -4.54 -0.72
C ILE A 85 0.44 -5.68 -1.58
N ALA A 86 -0.14 -5.97 -2.74
CA ALA A 86 0.33 -7.04 -3.62
C ALA A 86 1.79 -6.80 -4.06
N SER A 87 2.10 -5.59 -4.52
CA SER A 87 3.46 -5.24 -4.92
C SER A 87 4.46 -5.26 -3.77
N SER A 88 4.10 -4.74 -2.58
CA SER A 88 4.98 -4.82 -1.40
C SER A 88 5.23 -6.28 -0.99
N THR A 89 4.20 -7.12 -1.03
CA THR A 89 4.31 -8.55 -0.75
C THR A 89 5.20 -9.25 -1.77
N SER A 90 5.13 -8.86 -3.04
CA SER A 90 5.92 -9.45 -4.11
C SER A 90 7.43 -9.20 -3.99
N SER A 91 7.86 -8.21 -3.19
CA SER A 91 9.28 -8.02 -2.87
C SER A 91 9.89 -9.20 -2.11
N MET A 92 9.08 -10.08 -1.52
CA MET A 92 9.55 -11.31 -0.87
C MET A 92 10.13 -12.32 -1.85
N SER A 93 9.86 -12.18 -3.15
CA SER A 93 10.55 -12.93 -4.21
C SER A 93 12.08 -12.84 -4.15
N LEU A 94 12.60 -11.76 -3.56
CA LEU A 94 14.04 -11.53 -3.39
C LEU A 94 14.70 -12.44 -2.35
N PHE A 95 13.91 -13.08 -1.48
CA PHE A 95 14.38 -13.80 -0.30
C PHE A 95 14.00 -15.28 -0.29
N LEU A 96 13.21 -15.75 -1.24
CA LEU A 96 12.88 -17.16 -1.42
C LEU A 96 13.93 -17.87 -2.30
N PRO A 97 14.14 -19.18 -2.11
CA PRO A 97 14.91 -19.97 -3.08
C PRO A 97 14.40 -19.77 -4.50
N GLU A 98 15.29 -19.75 -5.50
CA GLU A 98 14.94 -19.40 -6.89
C GLU A 98 13.77 -20.22 -7.44
N ALA A 99 13.72 -21.53 -7.18
CA ALA A 99 12.62 -22.37 -7.66
C ALA A 99 11.27 -21.95 -7.09
N SER A 100 11.22 -21.64 -5.78
CA SER A 100 10.01 -21.16 -5.10
C SER A 100 9.62 -19.78 -5.56
N ALA A 101 10.60 -18.87 -5.72
CA ALA A 101 10.36 -17.54 -6.23
C ALA A 101 9.76 -17.56 -7.66
N ARG A 102 10.30 -18.43 -8.54
CA ARG A 102 9.76 -18.62 -9.89
C ARG A 102 8.36 -19.23 -9.89
N MET A 103 8.08 -20.16 -8.97
CA MET A 103 6.77 -20.79 -8.85
C MET A 103 5.70 -19.77 -8.40
N ILE A 104 5.99 -18.94 -7.41
CA ILE A 104 5.03 -18.01 -6.80
C ILE A 104 4.91 -16.70 -7.60
N PHE A 105 6.02 -16.18 -8.16
CA PHE A 105 6.09 -14.83 -8.74
C PHE A 105 6.46 -14.82 -10.22
N GLY A 106 6.87 -15.94 -10.83
CA GLY A 106 7.24 -16.02 -12.24
C GLY A 106 6.06 -15.80 -13.17
N PRO A 107 4.95 -16.54 -13.04
CA PRO A 107 3.79 -16.32 -13.91
C PRO A 107 3.24 -14.90 -13.76
N HIS A 108 2.99 -14.24 -14.90
CA HIS A 108 2.60 -12.82 -14.94
C HIS A 108 1.18 -12.57 -14.44
N ASP A 109 0.34 -13.57 -14.42
CA ASP A 109 -1.06 -13.54 -14.02
C ASP A 109 -1.30 -13.94 -12.56
N LEU A 110 -0.29 -14.46 -11.86
CA LEU A 110 -0.40 -14.76 -10.43
C LEU A 110 -0.33 -13.50 -9.57
N VAL A 111 -1.20 -13.47 -8.57
CA VAL A 111 -1.28 -12.40 -7.57
C VAL A 111 -0.88 -12.94 -6.20
N THR A 112 -0.13 -12.14 -5.45
CA THR A 112 0.27 -12.46 -4.08
C THR A 112 -0.19 -11.40 -3.10
N GLY A 113 -0.48 -11.82 -1.88
CA GLY A 113 -0.87 -10.92 -0.80
C GLY A 113 -0.76 -11.64 0.55
N GLY A 114 -1.19 -10.99 1.61
CA GLY A 114 -1.24 -11.63 2.91
C GLY A 114 -0.96 -10.70 4.08
N VAL A 115 -0.59 -11.28 5.21
CA VAL A 115 -0.41 -10.56 6.48
C VAL A 115 0.89 -10.99 7.15
N PHE A 116 1.81 -10.06 7.35
CA PHE A 116 3.12 -10.34 7.96
C PHE A 116 3.07 -10.40 9.49
N ALA A 117 1.96 -9.98 10.12
CA ALA A 117 1.83 -10.08 11.56
C ALA A 117 1.92 -11.53 12.05
N PRO A 118 2.64 -11.81 13.15
CA PRO A 118 2.92 -13.17 13.63
C PRO A 118 1.72 -13.79 14.35
N ASN A 119 0.59 -13.91 13.65
CA ASN A 119 -0.68 -14.41 14.20
C ASN A 119 -0.86 -15.92 14.03
N GLY A 120 0.03 -16.57 13.25
CA GLY A 120 0.10 -18.03 13.15
C GLY A 120 1.02 -18.64 14.21
N SER A 121 0.74 -19.89 14.56
CA SER A 121 1.59 -20.77 15.36
C SER A 121 2.12 -21.88 14.48
N GLY A 122 3.43 -22.15 14.54
CA GLY A 122 4.10 -23.16 13.74
C GLY A 122 4.79 -24.20 14.62
N VAL A 123 4.72 -25.46 14.22
CA VAL A 123 5.52 -26.55 14.78
C VAL A 123 6.59 -26.92 13.75
N ALA A 124 7.85 -26.58 14.06
CA ALA A 124 8.98 -26.87 13.17
C ALA A 124 9.26 -28.38 13.15
N GLY A 125 9.57 -28.93 11.98
CA GLY A 125 9.86 -30.33 11.79
C GLY A 125 10.78 -30.59 10.59
N ASP A 126 10.99 -31.85 10.25
CA ASP A 126 11.85 -32.23 9.13
C ASP A 126 11.29 -31.67 7.82
N GLY A 127 12.03 -30.74 7.21
CA GLY A 127 11.77 -30.19 5.89
C GLY A 127 10.67 -29.15 5.82
N GLY A 128 10.15 -28.64 6.95
CA GLY A 128 9.13 -27.59 6.93
C GLY A 128 8.48 -27.28 8.28
N VAL A 129 7.35 -26.61 8.22
CA VAL A 129 6.57 -26.17 9.39
C VAL A 129 5.11 -26.57 9.23
N ARG A 130 4.50 -27.13 10.27
CA ARG A 130 3.04 -27.27 10.36
C ARG A 130 2.44 -26.03 10.99
N VAL A 131 1.54 -25.39 10.26
CA VAL A 131 1.00 -24.07 10.61
C VAL A 131 -0.49 -24.14 10.89
N THR A 132 -0.89 -23.55 12.00
CA THR A 132 -2.30 -23.22 12.30
C THR A 132 -2.36 -21.74 12.67
N GLY A 133 -3.27 -21.00 12.05
CA GLY A 133 -3.39 -19.57 12.35
C GLY A 133 -4.58 -18.90 11.70
N ARG A 134 -4.89 -17.71 12.20
CA ARG A 134 -5.87 -16.81 11.62
C ARG A 134 -5.29 -15.40 11.57
N TRP A 135 -5.27 -14.83 10.39
CA TRP A 135 -4.75 -13.48 10.14
C TRP A 135 -5.89 -12.55 9.78
N GLN A 136 -5.90 -11.39 10.44
CA GLN A 136 -6.87 -10.34 10.18
C GLN A 136 -6.35 -9.39 9.10
N TRP A 137 -7.28 -8.79 8.37
CA TRP A 137 -7.00 -7.70 7.40
C TRP A 137 -6.18 -8.13 6.19
N GLY A 138 -6.48 -9.30 5.61
CA GLY A 138 -5.87 -9.79 4.37
C GLY A 138 -6.36 -9.03 3.14
N SER A 139 -5.83 -7.83 2.90
CA SER A 139 -6.25 -6.97 1.79
C SER A 139 -5.99 -7.62 0.44
N GLY A 140 -7.03 -7.71 -0.40
CA GLY A 140 -6.95 -8.28 -1.74
C GLY A 140 -6.73 -9.79 -1.80
N THR A 141 -6.66 -10.50 -0.66
CA THR A 141 -6.33 -11.93 -0.63
C THR A 141 -7.33 -12.83 -1.36
N GLN A 142 -8.57 -12.38 -1.56
CA GLN A 142 -9.55 -13.08 -2.37
C GLN A 142 -9.16 -13.20 -3.86
N HIS A 143 -8.21 -12.38 -4.31
CA HIS A 143 -7.70 -12.37 -5.68
C HIS A 143 -6.28 -12.94 -5.78
N CYS A 144 -5.73 -13.46 -4.67
CA CYS A 144 -4.37 -13.98 -4.62
C CYS A 144 -4.36 -15.47 -4.88
N ASP A 145 -3.42 -15.93 -5.68
CA ASP A 145 -3.13 -17.35 -5.89
C ASP A 145 -2.26 -17.90 -4.76
N TRP A 146 -1.38 -17.04 -4.22
CA TRP A 146 -0.52 -17.34 -3.09
C TRP A 146 -0.69 -16.32 -1.98
N ILE A 147 -0.88 -16.81 -0.76
CA ILE A 147 -1.15 -15.99 0.43
C ILE A 147 -0.06 -16.23 1.47
N VAL A 148 0.57 -15.14 1.95
CA VAL A 148 1.58 -15.24 2.99
C VAL A 148 0.99 -14.91 4.36
N GLY A 149 1.36 -15.71 5.36
CA GLY A 149 1.03 -15.48 6.77
C GLY A 149 2.28 -15.45 7.65
N GLY A 150 2.35 -14.47 8.57
CA GLY A 150 3.40 -14.44 9.58
C GLY A 150 3.14 -15.47 10.68
N VAL A 151 4.17 -16.25 11.01
CA VAL A 151 4.10 -17.41 11.89
C VAL A 151 5.18 -17.34 12.97
N ARG A 152 4.81 -17.53 14.22
CA ARG A 152 5.74 -17.76 15.32
C ARG A 152 5.89 -19.25 15.55
N CYS A 153 7.09 -19.77 15.38
CA CYS A 153 7.37 -21.20 15.53
C CYS A 153 7.80 -21.57 16.95
N ASP A 154 7.68 -22.84 17.29
CA ASP A 154 8.07 -23.41 18.59
C ASP A 154 9.59 -23.48 18.79
N ASP A 155 10.38 -23.26 17.72
CA ASP A 155 11.84 -23.06 17.75
C ASP A 155 12.24 -21.58 17.97
N ASP A 156 11.32 -20.73 18.44
CA ASP A 156 11.47 -19.28 18.63
C ASP A 156 11.74 -18.48 17.34
N THR A 157 11.62 -19.08 16.15
CA THR A 157 11.77 -18.36 14.89
C THR A 157 10.48 -17.65 14.47
N PHE A 158 10.65 -16.51 13.79
CA PHE A 158 9.56 -15.85 13.06
C PHE A 158 9.72 -16.15 11.58
N ARG A 159 8.68 -16.75 10.98
CA ARG A 159 8.67 -17.10 9.56
C ARG A 159 7.49 -16.47 8.84
N LEU A 160 7.67 -16.08 7.59
CA LEU A 160 6.62 -15.82 6.62
C LEU A 160 6.40 -17.10 5.84
N CYS A 161 5.23 -17.70 5.96
CA CYS A 161 4.86 -18.97 5.34
C CYS A 161 3.90 -18.71 4.17
N TRP A 162 4.16 -19.33 3.01
CA TRP A 162 3.37 -19.18 1.79
C TRP A 162 2.39 -20.34 1.64
N PHE A 163 1.13 -20.03 1.42
CA PHE A 163 0.05 -20.96 1.23
C PHE A 163 -0.57 -20.79 -0.14
N PRO A 164 -0.83 -21.87 -0.91
CA PRO A 164 -1.76 -21.81 -2.05
C PRO A 164 -3.14 -21.34 -1.57
N GLN A 165 -3.89 -20.62 -2.41
CA GLN A 165 -5.23 -20.15 -2.03
C GLN A 165 -6.16 -21.28 -1.60
N ASP A 166 -6.05 -22.46 -2.22
CA ASP A 166 -6.89 -23.64 -1.91
C ASP A 166 -6.71 -24.17 -0.47
N ASP A 167 -5.58 -23.87 0.16
CA ASP A 167 -5.32 -24.26 1.56
C ASP A 167 -5.87 -23.24 2.58
N VAL A 168 -6.45 -22.13 2.10
CA VAL A 168 -6.86 -21.01 2.93
C VAL A 168 -8.38 -20.92 3.05
N THR A 169 -8.86 -20.76 4.28
CA THR A 169 -10.28 -20.48 4.55
C THR A 169 -10.48 -18.99 4.80
N PHE A 170 -11.35 -18.36 4.01
CA PHE A 170 -11.74 -16.95 4.19
C PHE A 170 -12.93 -16.81 5.13
N HIS A 171 -12.92 -15.71 5.93
CA HIS A 171 -13.97 -15.37 6.87
C HIS A 171 -14.55 -14.00 6.53
N ASP A 172 -15.86 -13.89 6.34
CA ASP A 172 -16.52 -12.61 6.00
C ASP A 172 -16.55 -11.65 7.20
N THR A 173 -15.46 -10.95 7.42
CA THR A 173 -15.26 -10.00 8.54
C THR A 173 -15.14 -8.54 8.09
N TRP A 174 -15.01 -8.28 6.77
CA TRP A 174 -14.72 -6.93 6.26
C TRP A 174 -15.96 -6.07 6.11
N HIS A 175 -16.55 -5.66 7.23
CA HIS A 175 -17.70 -4.75 7.31
C HIS A 175 -17.27 -3.38 7.83
N THR A 176 -16.63 -2.60 6.99
CA THR A 176 -15.93 -1.35 7.37
C THR A 176 -16.57 -0.11 6.78
N SER A 177 -16.19 1.06 7.31
CA SER A 177 -16.68 2.35 6.85
C SER A 177 -15.98 2.85 5.58
N GLY A 178 -14.70 2.51 5.36
CA GLY A 178 -13.89 2.91 4.21
C GLY A 178 -13.02 1.77 3.70
N LEU A 179 -12.34 1.97 2.56
CA LEU A 179 -11.55 0.97 1.86
C LEU A 179 -12.30 -0.36 1.68
N ARG A 180 -13.62 -0.30 1.52
CA ARG A 180 -14.48 -1.49 1.47
C ARG A 180 -14.09 -2.42 0.33
N GLY A 181 -13.79 -1.86 -0.85
CA GLY A 181 -13.38 -2.60 -2.04
C GLY A 181 -12.05 -3.37 -1.90
N THR A 182 -11.28 -3.17 -0.82
CA THR A 182 -10.06 -3.98 -0.60
C THR A 182 -10.35 -5.42 -0.22
N GLY A 183 -11.57 -5.75 0.23
CA GLY A 183 -11.93 -7.09 0.66
C GLY A 183 -10.98 -7.67 1.71
N SER A 184 -10.57 -6.84 2.69
CA SER A 184 -9.55 -7.23 3.68
C SER A 184 -10.10 -8.21 4.72
N LEU A 185 -10.60 -9.35 4.24
CA LEU A 185 -11.14 -10.42 5.07
C LEU A 185 -10.08 -11.00 6.02
N ASP A 186 -10.53 -11.62 7.08
CA ASP A 186 -9.68 -12.56 7.80
C ASP A 186 -9.51 -13.84 6.97
N PHE A 187 -8.35 -14.46 7.09
CA PHE A 187 -8.10 -15.79 6.53
C PHE A 187 -7.45 -16.70 7.57
N SER A 188 -7.61 -18.02 7.42
CA SER A 188 -7.02 -19.00 8.31
C SER A 188 -6.54 -20.24 7.56
N VAL A 189 -5.58 -20.93 8.17
CA VAL A 189 -5.19 -22.30 7.83
C VAL A 189 -5.22 -23.16 9.08
N GLU A 190 -5.44 -24.47 8.92
CA GLU A 190 -5.46 -25.43 10.00
C GLU A 190 -4.55 -26.61 9.64
N ASP A 191 -3.54 -26.87 10.48
CA ASP A 191 -2.55 -27.94 10.34
C ASP A 191 -1.90 -28.03 8.93
N ALA A 192 -1.72 -26.89 8.25
CA ALA A 192 -1.13 -26.83 6.92
C ALA A 192 0.38 -27.07 6.99
N PHE A 193 0.90 -27.99 6.17
CA PHE A 193 2.34 -28.21 6.06
C PHE A 193 2.94 -27.26 5.01
N VAL A 194 3.91 -26.46 5.44
CA VAL A 194 4.64 -25.52 4.58
C VAL A 194 6.08 -25.98 4.51
N PRO A 195 6.59 -26.42 3.34
CA PRO A 195 7.99 -26.76 3.13
C PRO A 195 8.93 -25.58 3.45
N ASP A 196 10.15 -25.86 3.93
CA ASP A 196 11.11 -24.81 4.28
C ASP A 196 11.42 -23.86 3.10
N GLU A 197 11.41 -24.37 1.86
CA GLU A 197 11.59 -23.58 0.65
C GLU A 197 10.43 -22.60 0.33
N LEU A 198 9.30 -22.74 1.00
CA LEU A 198 8.15 -21.81 0.95
C LEU A 198 8.07 -20.94 2.21
N THR A 199 9.19 -20.80 2.92
CA THR A 199 9.27 -19.90 4.09
C THR A 199 10.39 -18.89 3.94
N THR A 200 10.23 -17.73 4.58
CA THR A 200 11.30 -16.75 4.74
C THR A 200 11.36 -16.27 6.19
N GLN A 201 12.56 -15.94 6.67
CA GLN A 201 12.76 -15.36 8.01
C GLN A 201 13.18 -13.88 7.86
N PRO A 202 12.24 -12.93 8.02
CA PRO A 202 12.55 -11.52 7.91
C PRO A 202 13.64 -11.07 8.88
N GLY A 203 14.59 -10.28 8.38
CA GLY A 203 15.75 -9.84 9.17
C GLY A 203 16.89 -10.86 9.30
N VAL A 204 16.68 -12.13 8.91
CA VAL A 204 17.68 -13.20 8.92
C VAL A 204 18.01 -13.66 7.50
N ALA A 205 16.99 -13.88 6.69
CA ALA A 205 17.15 -14.30 5.29
C ALA A 205 17.96 -13.26 4.51
N ARG A 206 18.92 -13.77 3.73
CA ARG A 206 19.71 -12.94 2.80
C ARG A 206 19.03 -12.95 1.43
N PRO A 207 19.11 -11.84 0.70
CA PRO A 207 18.64 -11.81 -0.68
C PRO A 207 19.33 -12.89 -1.52
N VAL A 208 18.55 -13.55 -2.37
CA VAL A 208 19.04 -14.52 -3.36
C VAL A 208 19.22 -13.89 -4.74
N VAL A 209 18.76 -12.65 -4.89
CA VAL A 209 18.88 -11.85 -6.11
C VAL A 209 19.66 -10.58 -5.78
N ASP A 210 20.67 -10.29 -6.60
CA ASP A 210 21.54 -9.11 -6.45
C ASP A 210 20.93 -7.93 -7.23
N VAL A 211 20.08 -7.17 -6.55
CA VAL A 211 19.43 -5.95 -7.07
C VAL A 211 19.32 -4.91 -5.95
N ALA A 212 19.36 -3.63 -6.29
CA ALA A 212 19.26 -2.52 -5.34
C ALA A 212 18.03 -2.62 -4.40
N LEU A 213 16.90 -3.11 -4.92
CA LEU A 213 15.66 -3.29 -4.15
C LEU A 213 15.85 -4.25 -2.96
N ALA A 214 16.78 -5.21 -3.04
CA ALA A 214 17.06 -6.15 -1.96
C ALA A 214 17.68 -5.50 -0.71
N SER A 215 18.29 -4.32 -0.86
CA SER A 215 18.80 -3.50 0.23
C SER A 215 17.73 -2.57 0.81
N PHE A 216 16.55 -2.46 0.17
CA PHE A 216 15.49 -1.59 0.62
C PHE A 216 14.65 -2.25 1.72
N PRO A 217 14.38 -1.57 2.85
CA PRO A 217 13.67 -2.19 3.96
C PRO A 217 12.24 -2.59 3.58
N MET A 218 11.87 -3.84 3.83
CA MET A 218 10.54 -4.40 3.50
C MET A 218 9.38 -3.59 4.12
N PHE A 219 9.49 -3.23 5.40
CA PHE A 219 8.45 -2.45 6.06
C PHE A 219 8.40 -1.00 5.60
N ALA A 220 9.52 -0.45 5.08
CA ALA A 220 9.50 0.84 4.42
C ALA A 220 8.70 0.77 3.11
N LEU A 221 8.90 -0.28 2.28
CA LEU A 221 8.11 -0.49 1.05
C LEU A 221 6.61 -0.54 1.33
N LEU A 222 6.20 -1.26 2.38
CA LEU A 222 4.81 -1.31 2.79
C LEU A 222 4.29 0.07 3.24
N GLY A 223 5.06 0.79 4.07
CA GLY A 223 4.69 2.12 4.57
C GLY A 223 4.52 3.16 3.47
N ILE A 224 5.42 3.20 2.49
CA ILE A 224 5.34 4.14 1.36
C ILE A 224 4.20 3.82 0.41
N GLY A 225 3.85 2.53 0.23
CA GLY A 225 2.69 2.13 -0.56
C GLY A 225 1.37 2.64 0.04
N ILE A 226 1.25 2.58 1.38
CA ILE A 226 0.09 3.13 2.09
C ILE A 226 0.05 4.67 1.98
N ALA A 227 1.19 5.34 2.15
CA ALA A 227 1.29 6.79 1.99
C ALA A 227 0.95 7.23 0.55
N ALA A 228 1.40 6.48 -0.46
CA ALA A 228 1.06 6.69 -1.86
C ALA A 228 -0.46 6.58 -2.11
N THR A 229 -1.10 5.57 -1.52
CA THR A 229 -2.56 5.42 -1.58
C THR A 229 -3.26 6.64 -0.98
N ALA A 230 -2.84 7.09 0.20
CA ALA A 230 -3.41 8.28 0.84
C ALA A 230 -3.23 9.55 0.00
N LEU A 231 -2.05 9.76 -0.60
CA LEU A 231 -1.78 10.90 -1.50
C LEU A 231 -2.66 10.84 -2.76
N GLY A 232 -2.85 9.65 -3.36
CA GLY A 232 -3.75 9.46 -4.49
C GLY A 232 -5.20 9.82 -4.17
N VAL A 233 -5.70 9.34 -3.03
CA VAL A 233 -7.05 9.67 -2.53
C VAL A 233 -7.18 11.18 -2.26
N ALA A 234 -6.17 11.82 -1.67
CA ALA A 234 -6.17 13.27 -1.46
C ALA A 234 -6.20 14.05 -2.77
N ARG A 235 -5.42 13.62 -3.77
CA ARG A 235 -5.45 14.22 -5.11
C ARG A 235 -6.84 14.11 -5.72
N ARG A 236 -7.48 12.94 -5.62
CA ARG A 236 -8.87 12.77 -6.08
C ARG A 236 -9.82 13.73 -5.40
N ALA A 237 -9.76 13.86 -4.08
CA ALA A 237 -10.62 14.73 -3.33
C ALA A 237 -10.47 16.20 -3.72
N LEU A 238 -9.24 16.66 -3.97
CA LEU A 238 -9.00 18.04 -4.41
C LEU A 238 -9.51 18.29 -5.84
N ASP A 239 -9.34 17.32 -6.74
CA ASP A 239 -9.85 17.42 -8.11
C ASP A 239 -11.40 17.49 -8.14
N GLU A 240 -12.05 16.64 -7.35
CA GLU A 240 -13.53 16.64 -7.22
C GLU A 240 -14.04 17.93 -6.59
N LEU A 241 -13.33 18.47 -5.60
CA LEU A 241 -13.69 19.77 -5.02
C LEU A 241 -13.62 20.89 -6.06
N VAL A 242 -12.57 20.93 -6.89
CA VAL A 242 -12.40 21.94 -7.93
C VAL A 242 -13.54 21.87 -8.95
N GLU A 243 -13.89 20.65 -9.39
CA GLU A 243 -15.01 20.42 -10.31
C GLU A 243 -16.34 20.85 -9.68
N LEU A 244 -16.62 20.40 -8.46
CA LEU A 244 -17.81 20.76 -7.71
C LEU A 244 -17.90 22.27 -7.50
N ALA A 245 -16.81 22.94 -7.15
CA ALA A 245 -16.81 24.37 -6.83
C ALA A 245 -17.24 25.24 -8.02
N GLY A 246 -16.91 24.84 -9.24
CA GLY A 246 -17.34 25.52 -10.46
C GLY A 246 -18.85 25.47 -10.69
N ALA A 247 -19.47 24.34 -10.35
CA ALA A 247 -20.90 24.10 -10.58
C ALA A 247 -21.79 24.49 -9.39
N LYS A 248 -21.24 24.42 -8.15
CA LYS A 248 -22.02 24.60 -6.93
C LYS A 248 -22.18 26.07 -6.54
N ARG A 249 -23.44 26.47 -6.26
CA ARG A 249 -23.74 27.70 -5.54
C ARG A 249 -24.27 27.33 -4.14
N PRO A 250 -23.56 27.72 -3.05
CA PRO A 250 -24.05 27.47 -1.69
C PRO A 250 -25.38 28.12 -1.41
N GLN A 251 -26.18 27.51 -0.54
CA GLN A 251 -27.46 28.07 -0.13
C GLN A 251 -27.26 29.47 0.48
N TYR A 252 -28.12 30.40 0.14
CA TYR A 252 -28.03 31.81 0.53
C TYR A 252 -26.84 32.60 -0.02
N ALA A 253 -25.98 32.01 -0.86
CA ALA A 253 -24.86 32.73 -1.50
C ALA A 253 -25.24 33.28 -2.88
N SER A 254 -24.75 34.48 -3.18
CA SER A 254 -24.91 35.10 -4.51
C SER A 254 -23.86 34.59 -5.52
N ARG A 255 -22.74 34.03 -5.02
CA ARG A 255 -21.59 33.57 -5.81
C ARG A 255 -21.49 32.06 -5.74
N SER A 256 -20.85 31.46 -6.77
CA SER A 256 -20.48 30.05 -6.74
C SER A 256 -19.46 29.73 -5.62
N LEU A 257 -19.29 28.47 -5.29
CA LEU A 257 -18.28 28.05 -4.32
C LEU A 257 -16.86 28.42 -4.81
N ALA A 258 -16.63 28.34 -6.13
CA ALA A 258 -15.37 28.76 -6.74
C ALA A 258 -15.04 30.24 -6.59
N GLU A 259 -16.05 31.09 -6.39
CA GLU A 259 -15.86 32.54 -6.20
C GLU A 259 -15.76 32.98 -4.73
N GLN A 260 -15.81 32.03 -3.79
CA GLN A 260 -15.72 32.31 -2.35
C GLN A 260 -14.27 32.46 -1.91
N PRO A 261 -13.86 33.58 -1.27
CA PRO A 261 -12.49 33.77 -0.79
C PRO A 261 -12.02 32.67 0.17
N TYR A 262 -12.92 32.14 0.99
CA TYR A 262 -12.62 31.05 1.91
C TYR A 262 -12.23 29.76 1.15
N THR A 263 -12.90 29.45 0.04
CA THR A 263 -12.53 28.33 -0.83
C THR A 263 -11.13 28.48 -1.38
N HIS A 264 -10.77 29.69 -1.83
CA HIS A 264 -9.42 29.96 -2.34
C HIS A 264 -8.34 29.73 -1.28
N ILE A 265 -8.59 30.21 -0.05
CA ILE A 265 -7.64 30.05 1.06
C ILE A 265 -7.43 28.57 1.39
N GLU A 266 -8.51 27.85 1.63
CA GLU A 266 -8.41 26.45 2.08
C GLU A 266 -7.92 25.52 0.97
N LEU A 267 -8.36 25.72 -0.29
CA LEU A 267 -7.85 24.96 -1.42
C LEU A 267 -6.33 25.18 -1.62
N SER A 268 -5.88 26.44 -1.54
CA SER A 268 -4.44 26.72 -1.68
C SER A 268 -3.59 26.10 -0.56
N ARG A 269 -4.11 26.07 0.68
CA ARG A 269 -3.47 25.42 1.82
C ARG A 269 -3.40 23.90 1.64
N ALA A 270 -4.51 23.29 1.21
CA ALA A 270 -4.58 21.85 0.97
C ALA A 270 -3.63 21.43 -0.16
N GLU A 271 -3.62 22.17 -1.26
CA GLU A 271 -2.72 21.95 -2.40
C GLU A 271 -1.25 22.04 -1.98
N ALA A 272 -0.87 23.09 -1.25
CA ALA A 272 0.51 23.26 -0.75
C ALA A 272 0.91 22.08 0.16
N ARG A 273 0.01 21.65 1.04
CA ARG A 273 0.24 20.53 1.98
C ARG A 273 0.48 19.22 1.23
N VAL A 274 -0.38 18.85 0.28
CA VAL A 274 -0.21 17.62 -0.50
C VAL A 274 1.07 17.64 -1.32
N ARG A 275 1.36 18.76 -2.00
CA ARG A 275 2.56 18.90 -2.84
C ARG A 275 3.85 18.84 -2.02
N SER A 276 3.91 19.55 -0.87
CA SER A 276 5.11 19.52 -0.02
C SER A 276 5.34 18.15 0.59
N ALA A 277 4.28 17.48 1.07
CA ALA A 277 4.38 16.14 1.62
C ALA A 277 4.83 15.10 0.57
N ARG A 278 4.30 15.22 -0.66
CA ARG A 278 4.71 14.39 -1.80
C ARG A 278 6.19 14.63 -2.13
N SER A 279 6.64 15.88 -2.25
CA SER A 279 8.05 16.19 -2.51
C SER A 279 8.95 15.60 -1.43
N PHE A 280 8.61 15.76 -0.16
CA PHE A 280 9.37 15.20 0.95
C PHE A 280 9.49 13.67 0.84
N LEU A 281 8.39 12.97 0.55
CA LEU A 281 8.43 11.52 0.36
C LEU A 281 9.36 11.12 -0.80
N TYR A 282 9.27 11.78 -1.94
CA TYR A 282 10.09 11.45 -3.10
C TYR A 282 11.57 11.79 -2.90
N ASP A 283 11.87 12.88 -2.20
CA ASP A 283 13.25 13.28 -1.91
C ASP A 283 13.93 12.22 -1.01
N GLU A 284 13.27 11.76 0.05
CA GLU A 284 13.83 10.72 0.94
C GLU A 284 13.94 9.36 0.25
N LEU A 285 12.98 9.01 -0.61
CA LEU A 285 13.06 7.78 -1.41
C LEU A 285 14.21 7.83 -2.41
N SER A 286 14.40 8.96 -3.08
CA SER A 286 15.49 9.14 -4.04
C SER A 286 16.85 9.02 -3.35
N ALA A 287 17.03 9.67 -2.20
CA ALA A 287 18.27 9.60 -1.43
C ALA A 287 18.57 8.17 -0.96
N ALA A 288 17.55 7.46 -0.46
CA ALA A 288 17.71 6.07 -0.03
C ALA A 288 17.98 5.12 -1.22
N TRP A 289 17.36 5.38 -2.37
CA TRP A 289 17.59 4.57 -3.57
C TRP A 289 19.01 4.76 -4.13
N GLU A 290 19.55 5.97 -4.12
CA GLU A 290 20.93 6.23 -4.53
C GLU A 290 21.94 5.43 -3.68
N VAL A 291 21.68 5.29 -2.37
CA VAL A 291 22.52 4.46 -1.46
C VAL A 291 22.40 2.97 -1.83
N ALA A 292 21.15 2.47 -1.99
CA ALA A 292 20.88 1.08 -2.30
C ALA A 292 21.43 0.68 -3.70
N ASP A 293 21.28 1.55 -4.70
CA ASP A 293 21.79 1.33 -6.06
C ASP A 293 23.33 1.36 -6.11
N GLY A 294 23.96 2.08 -5.19
CA GLY A 294 25.39 2.05 -4.94
C GLY A 294 25.90 0.78 -4.23
N GLY A 295 25.02 -0.15 -3.89
CA GLY A 295 25.34 -1.41 -3.20
C GLY A 295 25.55 -1.28 -1.69
N GLU A 296 25.19 -0.12 -1.11
CA GLU A 296 25.34 0.13 0.32
C GLU A 296 24.02 -0.08 1.08
N PRO A 297 24.06 -0.54 2.34
CA PRO A 297 22.87 -0.68 3.14
C PRO A 297 22.32 0.69 3.57
N ILE A 298 21.00 0.85 3.52
CA ILE A 298 20.33 2.07 4.00
C ILE A 298 20.49 2.17 5.52
N SER A 299 21.10 3.27 5.99
CA SER A 299 21.34 3.50 7.42
C SER A 299 20.04 3.60 8.23
N VAL A 300 20.15 3.52 9.56
CA VAL A 300 18.99 3.70 10.45
C VAL A 300 18.37 5.07 10.26
N GLU A 301 19.20 6.11 10.10
CA GLU A 301 18.76 7.48 9.84
C GLU A 301 17.98 7.57 8.53
N GLY A 302 18.46 6.93 7.46
CA GLY A 302 17.76 6.88 6.17
C GLY A 302 16.40 6.17 6.28
N ARG A 303 16.33 5.06 7.02
CA ARG A 303 15.07 4.36 7.28
C ARG A 303 14.09 5.20 8.10
N VAL A 304 14.60 5.92 9.11
CA VAL A 304 13.81 6.89 9.91
C VAL A 304 13.27 8.00 9.03
N ALA A 305 14.07 8.54 8.11
CA ALA A 305 13.67 9.60 7.20
C ALA A 305 12.54 9.16 6.25
N ILE A 306 12.66 7.99 5.63
CA ILE A 306 11.59 7.38 4.80
C ILE A 306 10.28 7.24 5.61
N ARG A 307 10.38 6.73 6.85
CA ARG A 307 9.20 6.52 7.70
C ARG A 307 8.57 7.83 8.13
N LEU A 308 9.37 8.85 8.44
CA LEU A 308 8.90 10.19 8.78
C LEU A 308 8.15 10.82 7.59
N ALA A 309 8.71 10.69 6.39
CA ALA A 309 8.08 11.19 5.17
C ALA A 309 6.76 10.47 4.86
N ALA A 310 6.69 9.14 5.03
CA ALA A 310 5.47 8.36 4.83
C ALA A 310 4.35 8.74 5.82
N LEU A 311 4.70 8.94 7.11
CA LEU A 311 3.74 9.43 8.11
C LEU A 311 3.23 10.82 7.74
N HIS A 312 4.15 11.76 7.46
CA HIS A 312 3.80 13.13 7.09
C HIS A 312 2.92 13.17 5.83
N ALA A 313 3.20 12.32 4.85
CA ALA A 313 2.39 12.22 3.62
C ALA A 313 0.96 11.76 3.93
N THR A 314 0.81 10.74 4.78
CA THR A 314 -0.50 10.23 5.20
C THR A 314 -1.30 11.27 5.99
N GLU A 315 -0.71 11.93 6.99
CA GLU A 315 -1.36 12.98 7.77
C GLU A 315 -1.74 14.20 6.92
N SER A 316 -0.88 14.56 5.97
CA SER A 316 -1.13 15.65 5.04
C SER A 316 -2.27 15.34 4.08
N ALA A 317 -2.37 14.09 3.63
CA ALA A 317 -3.47 13.60 2.80
C ALA A 317 -4.81 13.67 3.55
N VAL A 318 -4.86 13.20 4.79
CA VAL A 318 -6.05 13.31 5.65
C VAL A 318 -6.51 14.75 5.76
N ALA A 319 -5.61 15.66 6.13
CA ALA A 319 -5.97 17.07 6.31
C ALA A 319 -6.46 17.74 5.02
N ALA A 320 -5.95 17.32 3.86
CA ALA A 320 -6.41 17.84 2.56
C ALA A 320 -7.80 17.30 2.20
N VAL A 321 -8.06 16.03 2.46
CA VAL A 321 -9.38 15.41 2.24
C VAL A 321 -10.44 16.01 3.17
N ASP A 322 -10.13 16.22 4.45
CA ASP A 322 -11.00 16.87 5.42
C ASP A 322 -11.38 18.28 4.97
N ALA A 323 -10.41 19.04 4.45
CA ALA A 323 -10.66 20.37 3.90
C ALA A 323 -11.58 20.31 2.67
N ALA A 324 -11.34 19.37 1.74
CA ALA A 324 -12.16 19.19 0.54
C ALA A 324 -13.60 18.79 0.89
N TYR A 325 -13.77 17.84 1.79
CA TYR A 325 -15.08 17.40 2.28
C TYR A 325 -15.83 18.54 2.96
N THR A 326 -15.17 19.30 3.82
CA THR A 326 -15.77 20.43 4.56
C THR A 326 -16.18 21.55 3.61
N LEU A 327 -15.34 21.92 2.63
CA LEU A 327 -15.68 22.95 1.64
C LEU A 327 -16.83 22.54 0.74
N ALA A 328 -16.94 21.26 0.40
CA ALA A 328 -18.06 20.75 -0.37
C ALA A 328 -19.40 20.83 0.38
N GLY A 329 -19.38 20.96 1.72
CA GLY A 329 -20.57 21.15 2.56
C GLY A 329 -21.61 20.06 2.31
N GLY A 330 -22.90 20.40 2.36
CA GLY A 330 -24.00 19.43 2.23
C GLY A 330 -23.99 18.54 0.97
N SER A 331 -23.20 18.85 -0.05
CA SER A 331 -23.06 17.98 -1.21
C SER A 331 -22.23 16.73 -0.91
N SER A 332 -21.26 16.82 -0.01
CA SER A 332 -20.36 15.71 0.31
C SER A 332 -20.98 14.61 1.18
N VAL A 333 -22.14 14.84 1.80
CA VAL A 333 -22.76 13.85 2.70
C VAL A 333 -23.51 12.73 1.98
N PHE A 334 -23.83 12.93 0.70
CA PHE A 334 -24.55 11.92 -0.08
C PHE A 334 -23.62 10.76 -0.49
N SER A 335 -24.11 9.53 -0.40
CA SER A 335 -23.36 8.32 -0.80
C SER A 335 -22.92 8.34 -2.26
N SER A 336 -23.65 9.03 -3.12
CA SER A 336 -23.31 9.24 -4.54
C SER A 336 -22.18 10.24 -4.78
N ASN A 337 -21.73 10.97 -3.76
CA ASN A 337 -20.61 11.92 -3.88
C ASN A 337 -19.29 11.26 -3.48
N VAL A 338 -18.30 11.32 -4.37
CA VAL A 338 -17.01 10.64 -4.17
C VAL A 338 -16.22 11.19 -2.97
N LEU A 339 -16.45 12.46 -2.56
CA LEU A 339 -15.72 13.05 -1.43
C LEU A 339 -15.99 12.33 -0.10
N GLN A 340 -17.20 11.80 0.12
CA GLN A 340 -17.46 10.99 1.32
C GLN A 340 -16.70 9.66 1.28
N ARG A 341 -16.46 9.06 0.08
CA ARG A 341 -15.64 7.87 -0.06
C ARG A 341 -14.18 8.21 0.22
N CYS A 342 -13.65 9.27 -0.39
CA CYS A 342 -12.28 9.75 -0.12
C CYS A 342 -12.05 9.98 1.38
N LEU A 343 -13.03 10.61 2.08
CA LEU A 343 -12.96 10.84 3.53
C LEU A 343 -12.82 9.52 4.29
N ARG A 344 -13.69 8.56 4.03
CA ARG A 344 -13.69 7.27 4.72
C ARG A 344 -12.41 6.48 4.44
N ASP A 345 -11.99 6.45 3.20
CA ASP A 345 -10.82 5.68 2.75
C ASP A 345 -9.52 6.23 3.33
N VAL A 346 -9.31 7.55 3.28
CA VAL A 346 -8.08 8.15 3.82
C VAL A 346 -7.96 7.98 5.33
N HIS A 347 -9.08 8.09 6.06
CA HIS A 347 -9.08 7.85 7.50
C HIS A 347 -8.84 6.37 7.85
N MET A 348 -9.33 5.43 7.04
CA MET A 348 -9.00 4.00 7.21
C MET A 348 -7.50 3.75 7.02
N ALA A 349 -6.86 4.41 6.06
CA ALA A 349 -5.42 4.25 5.82
C ALA A 349 -4.58 4.59 7.08
N THR A 350 -4.99 5.58 7.87
CA THR A 350 -4.28 5.97 9.11
C THR A 350 -4.25 4.89 10.19
N GLN A 351 -5.14 3.89 10.11
CA GLN A 351 -5.22 2.82 11.10
C GLN A 351 -4.18 1.72 10.87
N HIS A 352 -3.49 1.74 9.74
CA HIS A 352 -2.45 0.76 9.46
C HIS A 352 -1.19 1.05 10.28
N VAL A 353 -0.64 0.00 10.91
CA VAL A 353 0.50 0.11 11.82
C VAL A 353 1.73 0.81 11.22
N MET A 354 1.91 0.71 9.91
CA MET A 354 3.04 1.30 9.18
C MET A 354 2.98 2.83 9.05
N VAL A 355 1.83 3.43 9.25
CA VAL A 355 1.61 4.89 9.20
C VAL A 355 0.83 5.41 10.41
N ALA A 356 0.74 4.60 11.47
CA ALA A 356 0.03 4.98 12.70
C ALA A 356 0.78 6.11 13.43
N PRO A 357 0.07 7.12 13.96
CA PRO A 357 0.69 8.29 14.64
C PRO A 357 1.64 7.92 15.80
N LYS A 358 1.43 6.76 16.45
CA LYS A 358 2.33 6.26 17.51
C LYS A 358 3.78 6.08 17.07
N LEU A 359 4.03 5.90 15.76
CA LEU A 359 5.39 5.77 15.22
C LEU A 359 6.21 7.04 15.41
N HIS A 360 5.58 8.23 15.49
CA HIS A 360 6.29 9.47 15.79
C HIS A 360 7.09 9.40 17.10
N ALA A 361 6.64 8.60 18.09
CA ALA A 361 7.40 8.41 19.32
C ALA A 361 8.75 7.72 19.07
N THR A 362 8.77 6.65 18.24
CA THR A 362 10.01 5.95 17.86
C THR A 362 10.92 6.85 17.03
N LEU A 363 10.35 7.54 16.01
CA LEU A 363 11.12 8.42 15.14
C LEU A 363 11.69 9.61 15.93
N GLY A 364 10.89 10.22 16.81
CA GLY A 364 11.33 11.32 17.67
C GLY A 364 12.45 10.92 18.63
N ARG A 365 12.44 9.69 19.17
CA ARG A 365 13.54 9.16 19.97
C ARG A 365 14.84 9.09 19.17
N SER A 366 14.78 8.62 17.92
CA SER A 366 15.95 8.59 17.03
C SER A 366 16.51 10.00 16.77
N LEU A 367 15.63 10.99 16.52
CA LEU A 367 16.04 12.38 16.25
C LEU A 367 16.76 13.05 17.44
N VAL A 368 16.54 12.60 18.66
CA VAL A 368 17.26 13.09 19.86
C VAL A 368 18.41 12.17 20.27
N GLY A 369 18.79 11.21 19.42
CA GLY A 369 19.96 10.34 19.62
C GLY A 369 19.76 9.21 20.63
N LEU A 370 18.52 8.81 20.91
CA LEU A 370 18.21 7.67 21.77
C LEU A 370 18.06 6.38 20.97
N ASP A 371 18.44 5.26 21.58
CA ASP A 371 18.24 3.93 20.98
C ASP A 371 16.76 3.65 20.68
N ILE A 372 16.52 3.04 19.53
CA ILE A 372 15.18 2.65 19.06
C ILE A 372 15.16 1.19 18.62
N ASP A 373 13.98 0.58 18.68
CA ASP A 373 13.73 -0.68 18.00
C ASP A 373 13.61 -0.42 16.48
N THR A 374 14.51 -1.01 15.72
CA THR A 374 14.60 -0.86 14.26
C THR A 374 13.88 -1.96 13.49
N SER A 375 13.28 -2.93 14.17
CA SER A 375 12.66 -4.11 13.54
C SER A 375 11.52 -3.78 12.57
N MET A 376 10.90 -2.61 12.74
CA MET A 376 9.77 -2.13 11.94
C MET A 376 10.10 -0.89 11.09
N LEU A 377 11.38 -0.53 10.96
CA LEU A 377 11.82 0.61 10.11
C LEU A 377 12.00 0.22 8.66
#